data_e938db39eca75e6e45b4d625a882cea3
#
_entry.id   e938db39eca75e6e45b4d625a882cea3
#
_cell.length_a   1.000
_cell.length_b   1.000
_cell.length_c   1.000
_cell.angle_alpha   90.00
_cell.angle_beta   90.00
_cell.angle_gamma   90.00
#
_symmetry.space_group_name_H-M   'P 1'
#
loop_
_entity.id
_entity.type
_entity.pdbx_description
1 polymer ?
#
loop_
_entity_poly.entity_id
_entity_poly.type
_entity_poly.pdbx_seq_one_letter_code
_entity_poly.pdbx_strand_id
1 'polypeptide(L)'
;MKKIFALLLFSISQMAFAADEIYTGFFSSKALEGYDTVAYFTESQPVKGSKEFTTEYKGATWYFASQSNLDAFVHNPEKYAPQYGGYCAWAVSAKNDFAPGDPMYWAIVDDKLYLNYDKEIKQRWDADRPQHITQADKNWPELIK
;
A
#
# COMPACT_ATOMS: atom_id res chain seq x y z
N MET A 1 1.92 -0.98 63.69
CA MET A 1 1.05 -1.07 62.52
C MET A 1 1.87 -0.70 61.30
N LYS A 2 2.25 -1.67 60.48
CA LYS A 2 2.96 -1.42 59.22
C LYS A 2 1.92 -1.20 58.13
N LYS A 3 1.82 0.02 57.60
CA LYS A 3 1.00 0.30 56.44
C LYS A 3 1.76 -0.13 55.20
N ILE A 4 1.27 -1.20 54.55
CA ILE A 4 1.78 -1.65 53.25
C ILE A 4 1.11 -0.80 52.18
N PHE A 5 1.89 0.12 51.59
CA PHE A 5 1.46 0.81 50.37
C PHE A 5 1.69 -0.14 49.19
N ALA A 6 0.61 -0.73 48.69
CA ALA A 6 0.65 -1.45 47.43
C ALA A 6 0.77 -0.44 46.31
N LEU A 7 1.94 -0.31 45.71
CA LEU A 7 2.15 0.45 44.48
C LEU A 7 1.52 -0.34 43.32
N LEU A 8 0.32 0.05 42.90
CA LEU A 8 -0.27 -0.45 41.66
C LEU A 8 0.54 0.13 40.49
N LEU A 9 1.45 -0.66 39.98
CA LEU A 9 2.09 -0.38 38.68
C LEU A 9 1.04 -0.56 37.59
N PHE A 10 0.43 0.55 37.16
CA PHE A 10 -0.37 0.59 35.94
C PHE A 10 0.61 0.47 34.77
N SER A 11 0.81 -0.75 34.27
CA SER A 11 1.47 -0.94 32.98
C SER A 11 0.54 -0.45 31.88
N ILE A 12 0.77 0.77 31.42
CA ILE A 12 0.15 1.27 30.20
C ILE A 12 0.75 0.45 29.05
N SER A 13 0.04 -0.58 28.63
CA SER A 13 0.33 -1.28 27.41
C SER A 13 0.15 -0.27 26.28
N GLN A 14 1.27 0.25 25.74
CA GLN A 14 1.24 1.01 24.51
C GLN A 14 0.88 0.03 23.40
N MET A 15 -0.38 0.06 22.97
CA MET A 15 -0.76 -0.57 21.70
C MET A 15 -0.06 0.21 20.60
N ALA A 16 1.06 -0.33 20.12
CA ALA A 16 1.64 0.12 18.86
C ALA A 16 0.69 -0.34 17.76
N PHE A 17 -0.06 0.58 17.15
CA PHE A 17 -0.79 0.31 15.93
C PHE A 17 0.23 0.17 14.80
N ALA A 18 0.45 -1.06 14.33
CA ALA A 18 1.14 -1.28 13.07
C ALA A 18 0.33 -0.61 11.96
N ALA A 19 0.99 0.12 11.05
CA ALA A 19 0.34 0.64 9.86
C ALA A 19 -0.19 -0.54 9.02
N ASP A 20 -1.33 -0.33 8.36
CA ASP A 20 -1.90 -1.32 7.47
C ASP A 20 -0.95 -1.59 6.30
N GLU A 21 -0.78 -2.86 5.95
CA GLU A 21 0.09 -3.26 4.84
C GLU A 21 -0.40 -2.72 3.49
N ILE A 22 -1.73 -2.56 3.34
CA ILE A 22 -2.36 -1.98 2.15
C ILE A 22 -2.91 -0.59 2.50
N TYR A 23 -2.52 0.40 1.71
CA TYR A 23 -3.07 1.75 1.84
C TYR A 23 -4.51 1.80 1.34
N THR A 24 -5.43 2.23 2.18
CA THR A 24 -6.87 2.31 1.87
C THR A 24 -7.46 3.71 2.07
N GLY A 25 -6.66 4.68 2.52
CA GLY A 25 -7.18 5.99 2.92
C GLY A 25 -7.74 5.98 4.34
N PHE A 26 -8.23 7.12 4.80
CA PHE A 26 -8.53 7.36 6.21
C PHE A 26 -9.84 6.69 6.68
N PHE A 27 -10.89 6.71 5.85
CA PHE A 27 -12.21 6.16 6.16
C PHE A 27 -12.71 5.18 5.10
N SER A 28 -11.78 4.48 4.46
CA SER A 28 -12.08 3.57 3.38
C SER A 28 -11.43 2.21 3.63
N SER A 29 -12.03 1.17 3.09
CA SER A 29 -11.44 -0.17 2.99
C SER A 29 -10.90 -0.47 1.60
N LYS A 30 -11.02 0.47 0.66
CA LYS A 30 -10.67 0.26 -0.76
C LYS A 30 -9.18 0.38 -1.01
N ALA A 31 -8.56 -0.68 -1.52
CA ALA A 31 -7.23 -0.60 -2.11
C ALA A 31 -7.28 0.26 -3.39
N LEU A 32 -6.21 1.01 -3.67
CA LEU A 32 -6.07 1.88 -4.85
C LEU A 32 -7.31 2.79 -5.11
N GLU A 33 -7.94 3.28 -4.07
CA GLU A 33 -9.15 4.12 -4.20
C GLU A 33 -10.26 3.49 -5.06
N GLY A 34 -10.27 2.16 -5.18
CA GLY A 34 -11.23 1.43 -6.00
C GLY A 34 -10.84 1.27 -7.47
N TYR A 35 -9.63 1.62 -7.85
CA TYR A 35 -9.09 1.34 -9.19
C TYR A 35 -8.68 -0.13 -9.32
N ASP A 36 -8.81 -0.65 -10.54
CA ASP A 36 -8.48 -2.02 -10.89
C ASP A 36 -6.96 -2.20 -11.03
N THR A 37 -6.34 -2.89 -10.09
CA THR A 37 -4.90 -3.09 -10.10
C THR A 37 -4.40 -3.93 -11.30
N VAL A 38 -5.22 -4.83 -11.83
CA VAL A 38 -4.88 -5.65 -13.00
C VAL A 38 -4.82 -4.82 -14.28
N ALA A 39 -5.70 -3.82 -14.39
CA ALA A 39 -5.80 -2.98 -15.60
C ALA A 39 -4.50 -2.21 -15.92
N TYR A 40 -3.71 -1.85 -14.92
CA TYR A 40 -2.40 -1.23 -15.17
C TYR A 40 -1.49 -2.12 -16.01
N PHE A 41 -1.57 -3.43 -15.83
CA PHE A 41 -0.76 -4.42 -16.56
C PHE A 41 -1.36 -4.76 -17.92
N THR A 42 -2.67 -4.81 -18.04
CA THR A 42 -3.36 -5.26 -19.25
C THR A 42 -3.75 -4.12 -20.18
N GLU A 43 -4.02 -2.92 -19.67
CA GLU A 43 -4.50 -1.78 -20.43
C GLU A 43 -3.57 -0.57 -20.38
N SER A 44 -2.53 -0.62 -19.56
CA SER A 44 -1.52 0.45 -19.38
C SER A 44 -2.15 1.80 -19.01
N GLN A 45 -3.18 1.77 -18.18
CA GLN A 45 -3.87 2.97 -17.70
C GLN A 45 -4.64 2.70 -16.41
N PRO A 46 -4.93 3.74 -15.61
CA PRO A 46 -5.85 3.63 -14.51
C PRO A 46 -7.28 3.36 -15.02
N VAL A 47 -7.92 2.34 -14.47
CA VAL A 47 -9.31 2.00 -14.76
C VAL A 47 -10.06 1.80 -13.46
N LYS A 48 -11.17 2.49 -13.28
CA LYS A 48 -12.00 2.30 -12.10
C LYS A 48 -12.63 0.91 -12.09
N GLY A 49 -12.53 0.25 -10.93
CA GLY A 49 -13.24 -0.98 -10.68
C GLY A 49 -14.72 -0.75 -10.35
N SER A 50 -15.46 -1.84 -10.31
CA SER A 50 -16.87 -1.88 -9.93
C SER A 50 -17.04 -2.65 -8.64
N LYS A 51 -17.99 -2.25 -7.81
CA LYS A 51 -18.38 -3.03 -6.62
C LYS A 51 -18.97 -4.40 -6.92
N GLU A 52 -19.31 -4.66 -8.18
CA GLU A 52 -19.77 -5.98 -8.63
C GLU A 52 -18.63 -7.02 -8.67
N PHE A 53 -17.39 -6.57 -8.84
CA PHE A 53 -16.21 -7.41 -8.96
C PHE A 53 -15.20 -7.06 -7.88
N THR A 54 -15.36 -7.64 -6.69
CA THR A 54 -14.51 -7.35 -5.55
C THR A 54 -13.97 -8.61 -4.90
N THR A 55 -12.83 -8.46 -4.22
CA THR A 55 -12.31 -9.48 -3.31
C THR A 55 -11.61 -8.82 -2.14
N GLU A 56 -11.52 -9.55 -1.03
CA GLU A 56 -10.73 -9.16 0.13
C GLU A 56 -9.33 -9.76 0.02
N TYR A 57 -8.31 -8.92 0.27
CA TYR A 57 -6.93 -9.36 0.30
C TYR A 57 -6.11 -8.46 1.23
N LYS A 58 -5.38 -9.05 2.16
CA LYS A 58 -4.57 -8.34 3.16
C LYS A 58 -5.32 -7.22 3.88
N GLY A 59 -6.55 -7.49 4.28
CA GLY A 59 -7.38 -6.55 5.04
C GLY A 59 -8.00 -5.41 4.24
N ALA A 60 -7.86 -5.39 2.94
CA ALA A 60 -8.43 -4.38 2.05
C ALA A 60 -9.41 -4.98 1.05
N THR A 61 -10.33 -4.18 0.57
CA THR A 61 -11.26 -4.53 -0.51
C THR A 61 -10.71 -4.05 -1.84
N TRP A 62 -10.55 -4.97 -2.77
CA TRP A 62 -10.01 -4.71 -4.11
C TRP A 62 -11.14 -4.72 -5.13
N TYR A 63 -11.18 -3.70 -5.98
CA TYR A 63 -12.22 -3.50 -6.99
C TYR A 63 -11.66 -3.75 -8.40
N PHE A 64 -12.43 -4.45 -9.22
CA PHE A 64 -12.03 -4.78 -10.59
C PHE A 64 -13.09 -4.34 -11.59
N ALA A 65 -12.67 -4.07 -12.83
CA ALA A 65 -13.56 -3.63 -13.89
C ALA A 65 -14.28 -4.79 -14.58
N SER A 66 -13.81 -6.02 -14.37
CA SER A 66 -14.37 -7.22 -14.99
C SER A 66 -14.16 -8.47 -14.12
N GLN A 67 -14.95 -9.49 -14.36
CA GLN A 67 -14.76 -10.80 -13.74
C GLN A 67 -13.38 -11.39 -14.10
N SER A 68 -12.95 -11.22 -15.33
CA SER A 68 -11.65 -11.71 -15.79
C SER A 68 -10.49 -11.10 -15.00
N ASN A 69 -10.52 -9.81 -14.73
CA ASN A 69 -9.50 -9.13 -13.93
C ASN A 69 -9.54 -9.56 -12.46
N LEU A 70 -10.74 -9.72 -11.89
CA LEU A 70 -10.91 -10.27 -10.55
C LEU A 70 -10.29 -11.67 -10.45
N ASP A 71 -10.60 -12.54 -11.39
CA ASP A 71 -10.08 -13.92 -11.40
C ASP A 71 -8.54 -13.94 -11.52
N ALA A 72 -7.98 -13.08 -12.37
CA ALA A 72 -6.53 -12.95 -12.53
C ALA A 72 -5.85 -12.55 -11.20
N PHE A 73 -6.43 -11.58 -10.49
CA PHE A 73 -5.92 -11.14 -9.20
C PHE A 73 -6.01 -12.23 -8.13
N VAL A 74 -7.16 -12.88 -8.00
CA VAL A 74 -7.37 -13.97 -7.02
C VAL A 74 -6.39 -15.10 -7.26
N HIS A 75 -6.10 -15.40 -8.52
CA HIS A 75 -5.16 -16.47 -8.90
C HIS A 75 -3.70 -16.11 -8.57
N ASN A 76 -3.30 -14.84 -8.70
CA ASN A 76 -1.93 -14.39 -8.41
C ASN A 76 -1.92 -12.95 -7.89
N PRO A 77 -2.35 -12.71 -6.64
CA PRO A 77 -2.45 -11.36 -6.11
C PRO A 77 -1.10 -10.64 -6.00
N GLU A 78 -0.03 -11.35 -5.69
CA GLU A 78 1.30 -10.74 -5.55
C GLU A 78 1.82 -10.13 -6.85
N LYS A 79 1.44 -10.71 -7.99
CA LYS A 79 1.81 -10.19 -9.30
C LYS A 79 1.19 -8.81 -9.58
N TYR A 80 -0.07 -8.62 -9.18
CA TYR A 80 -0.86 -7.44 -9.56
C TYR A 80 -0.98 -6.40 -8.47
N ALA A 81 -0.78 -6.75 -7.21
CA ALA A 81 -0.81 -5.78 -6.13
C ALA A 81 0.34 -4.77 -6.28
N PRO A 82 0.09 -3.48 -6.00
CA PRO A 82 1.16 -2.49 -6.03
C PRO A 82 2.21 -2.79 -4.97
N GLN A 83 3.45 -2.45 -5.28
CA GLN A 83 4.53 -2.54 -4.31
C GLN A 83 4.25 -1.60 -3.12
N TYR A 84 4.74 -1.96 -1.97
CA TYR A 84 4.56 -1.19 -0.72
C TYR A 84 3.08 -0.95 -0.38
N GLY A 85 2.23 -1.91 -0.70
CA GLY A 85 0.80 -1.82 -0.40
C GLY A 85 0.05 -0.68 -1.10
N GLY A 86 0.64 -0.04 -2.11
CA GLY A 86 0.08 1.14 -2.75
C GLY A 86 0.42 2.45 -2.04
N TYR A 87 1.28 2.43 -1.02
CA TYR A 87 1.87 3.65 -0.48
C TYR A 87 2.83 4.29 -1.48
N CYS A 88 3.10 5.57 -1.31
CA CYS A 88 4.02 6.33 -2.15
C CYS A 88 5.43 5.71 -2.14
N ALA A 89 5.89 5.23 -3.29
CA ALA A 89 7.18 4.58 -3.42
C ALA A 89 8.35 5.51 -3.06
N TRP A 90 8.27 6.78 -3.44
CA TRP A 90 9.30 7.77 -3.08
C TRP A 90 9.38 7.98 -1.57
N ALA A 91 8.24 8.08 -0.88
CA ALA A 91 8.22 8.28 0.56
C ALA A 91 8.83 7.08 1.31
N VAL A 92 8.51 5.86 0.90
CA VAL A 92 9.12 4.65 1.47
C VAL A 92 10.63 4.65 1.29
N SER A 93 11.11 5.06 0.11
CA SER A 93 12.55 5.17 -0.19
C SER A 93 13.22 6.33 0.54
N ALA A 94 12.78 7.55 0.26
CA ALA A 94 13.48 8.77 0.63
C ALA A 94 13.22 9.23 2.06
N LYS A 95 12.04 8.91 2.61
CA LYS A 95 11.61 9.31 3.95
C LYS A 95 11.57 8.16 4.95
N ASN A 96 11.67 6.93 4.48
CA ASN A 96 11.47 5.74 5.32
C ASN A 96 10.16 5.86 6.11
N ASP A 97 9.09 6.25 5.43
CA ASP A 97 7.80 6.57 6.03
C ASP A 97 6.66 6.30 5.06
N PHE A 98 5.44 6.31 5.59
CA PHE A 98 4.22 6.13 4.82
C PHE A 98 3.72 7.46 4.27
N ALA A 99 3.29 7.45 3.02
CA ALA A 99 2.49 8.52 2.43
C ALA A 99 1.50 7.90 1.42
N PRO A 100 0.37 8.54 1.15
CA PRO A 100 -0.59 8.03 0.18
C PRO A 100 0.03 7.87 -1.21
N GLY A 101 -0.25 6.74 -1.86
CA GLY A 101 -0.03 6.59 -3.30
C GLY A 101 -1.31 6.95 -4.04
N ASP A 102 -1.17 7.69 -5.13
CA ASP A 102 -2.30 8.09 -5.97
C ASP A 102 -2.36 7.18 -7.20
N PRO A 103 -3.52 6.59 -7.51
CA PRO A 103 -3.70 5.72 -8.69
C PRO A 103 -3.34 6.36 -10.03
N MET A 104 -3.35 7.69 -10.11
CA MET A 104 -3.03 8.43 -11.34
C MET A 104 -1.51 8.61 -11.55
N TYR A 105 -0.69 8.44 -10.52
CA TYR A 105 0.76 8.63 -10.58
C TYR A 105 1.49 7.30 -10.40
N TRP A 106 1.45 6.50 -11.42
CA TRP A 106 1.88 5.11 -11.44
C TRP A 106 3.01 4.85 -12.43
N ALA A 107 3.69 3.74 -12.22
CA ALA A 107 4.63 3.17 -13.20
C ALA A 107 4.72 1.65 -13.00
N ILE A 108 5.02 0.95 -14.08
CA ILE A 108 5.41 -0.45 -14.03
C ILE A 108 6.90 -0.55 -14.36
N VAL A 109 7.67 -1.16 -13.47
CA VAL A 109 9.11 -1.41 -13.63
C VAL A 109 9.37 -2.87 -13.30
N ASP A 110 9.95 -3.62 -14.22
CA ASP A 110 10.22 -5.04 -14.06
C ASP A 110 8.99 -5.86 -13.61
N ASP A 111 7.86 -5.62 -14.30
CA ASP A 111 6.56 -6.25 -14.03
C ASP A 111 5.99 -5.98 -12.63
N LYS A 112 6.41 -4.91 -11.99
CA LYS A 112 5.90 -4.47 -10.68
C LYS A 112 5.27 -3.11 -10.77
N LEU A 113 4.12 -2.94 -10.11
CA LEU A 113 3.38 -1.69 -10.06
C LEU A 113 3.83 -0.84 -8.88
N TYR A 114 4.11 0.44 -9.15
CA TYR A 114 4.49 1.44 -8.16
C TYR A 114 3.54 2.64 -8.25
N LEU A 115 3.13 3.16 -7.10
CA LEU A 115 2.37 4.41 -7.01
C LEU A 115 3.20 5.48 -6.32
N ASN A 116 2.91 6.75 -6.63
CA ASN A 116 3.50 7.90 -5.97
C ASN A 116 2.43 8.90 -5.54
N TYR A 117 2.78 9.83 -4.70
CA TYR A 117 1.86 10.76 -4.05
C TYR A 117 1.20 11.75 -5.03
N ASP A 118 2.02 12.36 -5.89
CA ASP A 118 1.59 13.35 -6.88
C ASP A 118 2.59 13.41 -8.04
N LYS A 119 2.35 14.33 -8.97
CA LYS A 119 3.20 14.50 -10.14
C LYS A 119 4.63 14.88 -9.78
N GLU A 120 4.81 15.84 -8.86
CA GLU A 120 6.14 16.30 -8.46
C GLU A 120 6.94 15.19 -7.78
N ILE A 121 6.32 14.47 -6.86
CA ILE A 121 6.96 13.35 -6.16
C ILE A 121 7.28 12.22 -7.12
N LYS A 122 6.39 11.93 -8.07
CA LYS A 122 6.69 10.94 -9.12
C LYS A 122 7.90 11.36 -9.95
N GLN A 123 8.03 12.63 -10.30
CA GLN A 123 9.21 13.14 -11.02
C GLN A 123 10.51 12.93 -10.22
N ARG A 124 10.50 13.13 -8.92
CA ARG A 124 11.64 12.84 -8.05
C ARG A 124 11.99 11.36 -8.05
N TRP A 125 10.98 10.49 -7.99
CA TRP A 125 11.16 9.05 -8.06
C TRP A 125 11.67 8.61 -9.43
N ASP A 126 11.11 9.16 -10.51
CA ASP A 126 11.50 8.87 -11.89
C ASP A 126 12.98 9.24 -12.18
N ALA A 127 13.52 10.24 -11.48
CA ALA A 127 14.90 10.70 -11.66
C ALA A 127 15.95 9.61 -11.35
N ASP A 128 15.63 8.68 -10.45
CA ASP A 128 16.49 7.52 -10.15
C ASP A 128 15.67 6.35 -9.61
N ARG A 129 14.85 5.75 -10.46
CA ARG A 129 14.00 4.59 -10.10
C ARG A 129 14.79 3.44 -9.49
N PRO A 130 15.93 3.00 -10.05
CA PRO A 130 16.65 1.86 -9.48
C PRO A 130 17.10 2.08 -8.05
N GLN A 131 17.62 3.27 -7.73
CA GLN A 131 18.07 3.61 -6.39
C GLN A 131 16.89 3.67 -5.42
N HIS A 132 15.77 4.30 -5.82
CA HIS A 132 14.58 4.37 -4.98
C HIS A 132 13.96 3.01 -4.73
N ILE A 133 13.89 2.15 -5.72
CA ILE A 133 13.37 0.78 -5.57
C ILE A 133 14.25 -0.02 -4.62
N THR A 134 15.58 0.02 -4.80
CA THR A 134 16.52 -0.68 -3.91
C THR A 134 16.37 -0.22 -2.47
N GLN A 135 16.30 1.08 -2.23
CA GLN A 135 16.18 1.64 -0.88
C GLN A 135 14.82 1.33 -0.25
N ALA A 136 13.73 1.47 -1.00
CA ALA A 136 12.39 1.16 -0.51
C ALA A 136 12.23 -0.33 -0.18
N ASP A 137 12.79 -1.21 -0.98
CA ASP A 137 12.77 -2.65 -0.72
C ASP A 137 13.49 -3.02 0.60
N LYS A 138 14.48 -2.24 1.00
CA LYS A 138 15.14 -2.40 2.31
C LYS A 138 14.29 -1.84 3.45
N ASN A 139 13.66 -0.68 3.22
CA ASN A 139 12.90 0.02 4.25
C ASN A 139 11.56 -0.65 4.55
N TRP A 140 10.90 -1.18 3.53
CA TRP A 140 9.52 -1.67 3.62
C TRP A 140 9.29 -2.75 4.67
N PRO A 141 10.09 -3.83 4.75
CA PRO A 141 9.86 -4.88 5.76
C PRO A 141 9.93 -4.37 7.19
N GLU A 142 10.72 -3.35 7.46
CA GLU A 142 10.85 -2.75 8.78
C GLU A 142 9.70 -1.77 9.09
N LEU A 143 9.20 -1.06 8.07
CA LEU A 143 8.10 -0.12 8.23
C LEU A 143 6.78 -0.79 8.62
N ILE A 144 6.52 -1.99 8.11
CA ILE A 144 5.25 -2.72 8.34
C ILE A 144 5.28 -3.67 9.54
N LYS A 145 6.36 -3.68 10.29
CA LYS A 145 6.45 -4.48 11.53
C LYS A 145 5.51 -4.00 12.61
#